data_5ded05aae7dd8fe800722ad72bf9e9dd
#
_entry.id   5ded05aae7dd8fe800722ad72bf9e9dd
#
_cell.length_a   1.000
_cell.length_b   1.000
_cell.length_c   1.000
_cell.angle_alpha   90.00
_cell.angle_beta   90.00
_cell.angle_gamma   90.00
#
_symmetry.space_group_name_H-M   'P 1'
#
loop_
_entity.id
_entity.type
_entity.pdbx_description
1 polymer ?
#
loop_
_entity_poly.entity_id
_entity_poly.type
_entity_poly.pdbx_seq_one_letter_code
_entity_poly.pdbx_strand_id
1 'polypeptide(L)'
;MAKLKYTVGDVSAIRRSIAEGGDVWYNKKLAGVKKNIKKHFKDKCLRCCYCQRSFKGEFDLVIDIEHILPQSLYAKCMFSPKNLSIACKRCNMKIKKASVKFIVDGYHKKRIFNKSTYKFIHPNLDAYNKHITRINIELENLSITKYVVKNNSQKGFYTYRFFRLFDFECQDFDLAQGLPIIERYI
;
A
#
# COMPACT_ATOMS: atom_id res chain seq x y z
N MET A 1 -15.90 -5.11 -6.85
CA MET A 1 -15.62 -4.41 -5.57
C MET A 1 -16.12 -2.98 -5.67
N ALA A 2 -16.78 -2.47 -4.63
CA ALA A 2 -17.26 -1.09 -4.62
C ALA A 2 -16.09 -0.10 -4.72
N LYS A 3 -16.20 0.89 -5.61
CA LYS A 3 -15.22 1.98 -5.75
C LYS A 3 -15.45 3.01 -4.64
N LEU A 4 -14.38 3.65 -4.15
CA LEU A 4 -14.50 4.82 -3.29
C LEU A 4 -15.36 5.88 -4.02
N LYS A 5 -16.43 6.32 -3.36
CA LYS A 5 -17.31 7.39 -3.83
C LYS A 5 -17.23 8.54 -2.82
N TYR A 6 -17.02 9.72 -3.32
CA TYR A 6 -17.10 10.95 -2.52
C TYR A 6 -18.53 11.42 -2.43
N THR A 7 -18.96 11.87 -1.27
CA THR A 7 -20.22 12.57 -1.09
C THR A 7 -20.14 13.97 -1.69
N VAL A 8 -21.29 14.65 -1.87
CA VAL A 8 -21.32 16.06 -2.32
C VAL A 8 -20.52 16.95 -1.35
N GLY A 9 -20.63 16.68 -0.04
CA GLY A 9 -19.86 17.39 1.00
C GLY A 9 -18.37 17.16 0.87
N ASP A 10 -17.92 15.90 0.62
CA ASP A 10 -16.50 15.60 0.39
C ASP A 10 -15.95 16.36 -0.81
N VAL A 11 -16.69 16.35 -1.95
CA VAL A 11 -16.27 17.06 -3.16
C VAL A 11 -16.17 18.57 -2.91
N SER A 12 -17.13 19.15 -2.19
CA SER A 12 -17.12 20.57 -1.83
C SER A 12 -15.91 20.92 -0.94
N ALA A 13 -15.61 20.09 0.08
CA ALA A 13 -14.47 20.28 0.94
C ALA A 13 -13.13 20.19 0.20
N ILE A 14 -13.01 19.20 -0.71
CA ILE A 14 -11.82 19.02 -1.56
C ILE A 14 -11.62 20.25 -2.45
N ARG A 15 -12.65 20.70 -3.15
CA ARG A 15 -12.58 21.88 -4.04
C ARG A 15 -12.15 23.14 -3.28
N ARG A 16 -12.73 23.39 -2.11
CA ARG A 16 -12.36 24.54 -1.26
C ARG A 16 -10.90 24.47 -0.83
N SER A 17 -10.46 23.31 -0.35
CA SER A 17 -9.07 23.12 0.07
C SER A 17 -8.07 23.30 -1.09
N ILE A 18 -8.44 22.90 -2.31
CA ILE A 18 -7.60 23.13 -3.49
C ILE A 18 -7.55 24.62 -3.85
N ALA A 19 -8.69 25.32 -3.77
CA ALA A 19 -8.78 26.76 -4.04
C ALA A 19 -8.01 27.62 -3.03
N GLU A 20 -7.97 27.20 -1.77
CA GLU A 20 -7.18 27.84 -0.72
C GLU A 20 -5.67 27.68 -0.92
N GLY A 21 -5.24 26.66 -1.64
CA GLY A 21 -3.82 26.39 -1.91
C GLY A 21 -3.07 25.85 -0.69
N GLY A 22 -1.75 26.05 -0.69
CA GLY A 22 -0.86 25.55 0.37
C GLY A 22 -0.76 24.02 0.36
N ASP A 23 -0.55 23.42 1.54
CA ASP A 23 -0.53 21.96 1.68
C ASP A 23 -1.95 21.41 1.79
N VAL A 24 -2.55 21.19 0.61
CA VAL A 24 -3.94 20.75 0.48
C VAL A 24 -4.24 19.52 1.31
N TRP A 25 -3.35 18.50 1.30
CA TRP A 25 -3.61 17.26 2.03
C TRP A 25 -3.70 17.48 3.54
N TYR A 26 -2.90 18.38 4.11
CA TYR A 26 -2.89 18.64 5.55
C TYR A 26 -3.91 19.67 6.01
N ASN A 27 -4.74 20.19 5.09
CA ASN A 27 -5.84 21.10 5.45
C ASN A 27 -6.81 20.42 6.42
N LYS A 28 -7.06 21.07 7.57
CA LYS A 28 -7.93 20.56 8.64
C LYS A 28 -9.37 20.32 8.17
N LYS A 29 -9.83 21.09 7.17
CA LYS A 29 -11.17 20.94 6.56
C LYS A 29 -11.37 19.58 5.89
N LEU A 30 -10.31 18.85 5.58
CA LEU A 30 -10.35 17.50 5.00
C LEU A 30 -10.42 16.37 6.03
N ALA A 31 -10.52 16.66 7.33
CA ALA A 31 -10.57 15.62 8.36
C ALA A 31 -11.70 14.60 8.12
N GLY A 32 -12.92 15.08 7.78
CA GLY A 32 -14.07 14.23 7.44
C GLY A 32 -13.82 13.40 6.18
N VAL A 33 -13.28 14.03 5.12
CA VAL A 33 -12.93 13.35 3.86
C VAL A 33 -11.93 12.22 4.13
N LYS A 34 -10.87 12.48 4.89
CA LYS A 34 -9.86 11.47 5.24
C LYS A 34 -10.44 10.32 6.07
N LYS A 35 -11.35 10.64 7.01
CA LYS A 35 -12.06 9.62 7.79
C LYS A 35 -12.89 8.71 6.88
N ASN A 36 -13.61 9.28 5.91
CA ASN A 36 -14.41 8.53 4.94
C ASN A 36 -13.53 7.65 4.03
N ILE A 37 -12.41 8.18 3.53
CA ILE A 37 -11.43 7.43 2.75
C ILE A 37 -10.91 6.24 3.54
N LYS A 38 -10.43 6.48 4.77
CA LYS A 38 -9.86 5.42 5.63
C LYS A 38 -10.90 4.37 5.94
N LYS A 39 -12.12 4.78 6.32
CA LYS A 39 -13.24 3.87 6.58
C LYS A 39 -13.52 2.98 5.37
N HIS A 40 -13.67 3.56 4.17
CA HIS A 40 -13.93 2.81 2.94
C HIS A 40 -12.93 1.69 2.69
N PHE A 41 -11.63 1.99 2.83
CA PHE A 41 -10.59 0.99 2.58
C PHE A 41 -10.47 -0.02 3.73
N LYS A 42 -10.75 0.35 4.98
CA LYS A 42 -10.82 -0.59 6.11
C LYS A 42 -11.99 -1.57 5.93
N ASP A 43 -13.16 -1.08 5.55
CA ASP A 43 -14.34 -1.92 5.31
C ASP A 43 -14.12 -2.88 4.12
N LYS A 44 -13.31 -2.47 3.15
CA LYS A 44 -12.97 -3.28 1.97
C LYS A 44 -11.96 -4.38 2.28
N CYS A 45 -10.91 -4.06 3.03
CA CYS A 45 -9.83 -4.98 3.35
C CYS A 45 -9.02 -4.45 4.55
N LEU A 46 -9.12 -5.15 5.68
CA LEU A 46 -8.35 -4.83 6.88
C LEU A 46 -6.90 -5.34 6.80
N ARG A 47 -6.20 -5.00 5.71
CA ARG A 47 -4.81 -5.39 5.48
C ARG A 47 -4.02 -4.28 4.83
N CYS A 48 -2.72 -4.23 5.12
CA CYS A 48 -1.80 -3.36 4.38
C CYS A 48 -1.81 -3.73 2.90
N CYS A 49 -2.00 -2.75 2.01
CA CYS A 49 -2.10 -2.99 0.57
C CYS A 49 -0.82 -3.57 -0.06
N TYR A 50 0.31 -3.48 0.64
CA TYR A 50 1.61 -3.94 0.15
C TYR A 50 2.09 -5.24 0.82
N CYS A 51 2.18 -5.28 2.14
CA CYS A 51 2.69 -6.46 2.85
C CYS A 51 1.59 -7.41 3.35
N GLN A 52 0.33 -7.07 3.15
CA GLN A 52 -0.83 -7.88 3.55
C GLN A 52 -0.89 -8.24 5.04
N ARG A 53 -0.10 -7.56 5.92
CA ARG A 53 -0.31 -7.72 7.37
C ARG A 53 -1.73 -7.32 7.75
N SER A 54 -2.33 -8.03 8.68
CA SER A 54 -3.66 -7.72 9.19
C SER A 54 -3.65 -6.40 9.97
N PHE A 55 -4.75 -5.66 9.86
CA PHE A 55 -5.09 -4.53 10.71
C PHE A 55 -6.23 -4.86 11.69
N LYS A 56 -6.60 -6.13 11.80
CA LYS A 56 -7.63 -6.55 12.76
C LYS A 56 -7.11 -6.28 14.18
N GLY A 57 -7.91 -5.56 14.97
CA GLY A 57 -7.53 -5.15 16.31
C GLY A 57 -6.62 -3.91 16.39
N GLU A 58 -6.15 -3.40 15.24
CA GLU A 58 -5.27 -2.23 15.21
C GLU A 58 -6.04 -0.91 15.29
N PHE A 59 -5.49 0.04 16.02
CA PHE A 59 -6.04 1.40 16.10
C PHE A 59 -5.60 2.28 14.91
N ASP A 60 -6.31 3.37 14.70
CA ASP A 60 -6.20 4.17 13.48
C ASP A 60 -4.83 4.81 13.22
N LEU A 61 -4.03 5.07 14.28
CA LEU A 61 -2.71 5.71 14.12
C LEU A 61 -1.66 4.84 13.44
N VAL A 62 -1.82 3.50 13.43
CA VAL A 62 -0.87 2.60 12.76
C VAL A 62 -1.21 2.36 11.29
N ILE A 63 -2.38 2.86 10.87
CA ILE A 63 -2.91 2.71 9.52
C ILE A 63 -2.87 4.06 8.81
N ASP A 64 -2.07 4.18 7.78
CA ASP A 64 -2.00 5.38 6.95
C ASP A 64 -2.93 5.29 5.73
N ILE A 65 -3.49 6.44 5.31
CA ILE A 65 -3.99 6.57 3.95
C ILE A 65 -2.77 6.65 3.04
N GLU A 66 -2.67 5.72 2.13
CA GLU A 66 -1.57 5.61 1.19
C GLU A 66 -1.90 6.32 -0.12
N HIS A 67 -0.96 7.17 -0.58
CA HIS A 67 -0.94 7.69 -1.94
C HIS A 67 0.03 6.86 -2.77
N ILE A 68 -0.49 5.99 -3.63
CA ILE A 68 0.33 5.08 -4.46
C ILE A 68 1.32 5.90 -5.30
N LEU A 69 0.84 6.91 -6.02
CA LEU A 69 1.66 7.97 -6.60
C LEU A 69 1.82 9.07 -5.53
N PRO A 70 3.04 9.43 -5.14
CA PRO A 70 3.27 10.41 -4.08
C PRO A 70 2.54 11.73 -4.35
N GLN A 71 1.83 12.25 -3.37
CA GLN A 71 1.06 13.49 -3.51
C GLN A 71 1.93 14.70 -3.86
N SER A 72 3.17 14.74 -3.36
CA SER A 72 4.12 15.81 -3.66
C SER A 72 4.53 15.88 -5.14
N LEU A 73 4.51 14.74 -5.84
CA LEU A 73 4.89 14.65 -7.25
C LEU A 73 3.68 14.55 -8.19
N TYR A 74 2.53 14.10 -7.67
CA TYR A 74 1.32 13.83 -8.45
C TYR A 74 0.09 14.46 -7.79
N ALA A 75 0.14 15.77 -7.50
CA ALA A 75 -0.92 16.52 -6.83
C ALA A 75 -2.30 16.34 -7.49
N LYS A 76 -2.35 16.29 -8.84
CA LYS A 76 -3.59 16.04 -9.60
C LYS A 76 -4.22 14.68 -9.32
N CYS A 77 -3.46 13.71 -8.80
CA CYS A 77 -3.93 12.37 -8.45
C CYS A 77 -4.25 12.22 -6.96
N MET A 78 -4.08 13.26 -6.15
CA MET A 78 -4.17 13.22 -4.68
C MET A 78 -5.49 12.59 -4.20
N PHE A 79 -6.60 12.96 -4.78
CA PHE A 79 -7.94 12.45 -4.42
C PHE A 79 -8.49 11.40 -5.38
N SER A 80 -7.66 10.90 -6.32
CA SER A 80 -8.12 9.84 -7.21
C SER A 80 -8.34 8.53 -6.44
N PRO A 81 -9.54 7.91 -6.50
CA PRO A 81 -9.78 6.62 -5.86
C PRO A 81 -8.82 5.51 -6.29
N LYS A 82 -8.29 5.60 -7.51
CA LYS A 82 -7.28 4.67 -8.02
C LYS A 82 -5.91 4.87 -7.38
N ASN A 83 -5.65 6.07 -6.84
CA ASN A 83 -4.38 6.44 -6.19
C ASN A 83 -4.37 6.22 -4.68
N LEU A 84 -5.50 5.92 -4.08
CA LEU A 84 -5.65 5.82 -2.63
C LEU A 84 -5.80 4.37 -2.18
N SER A 85 -5.22 4.06 -1.02
CA SER A 85 -5.38 2.78 -0.33
C SER A 85 -5.10 2.95 1.16
N ILE A 86 -4.96 1.85 1.91
CA ILE A 86 -4.43 1.86 3.28
C ILE A 86 -3.15 1.04 3.35
N ALA A 87 -2.17 1.54 4.09
CA ALA A 87 -0.89 0.88 4.29
C ALA A 87 -0.43 0.99 5.75
N CYS A 88 0.43 0.06 6.17
CA CYS A 88 1.11 0.23 7.45
C CYS A 88 2.24 1.25 7.33
N LYS A 89 2.58 1.90 8.44
CA LYS A 89 3.65 2.90 8.51
C LYS A 89 4.99 2.39 7.97
N ARG A 90 5.33 1.12 8.21
CA ARG A 90 6.54 0.54 7.63
C ARG A 90 6.55 0.62 6.11
N CYS A 91 5.51 0.15 5.44
CA CYS A 91 5.46 0.16 3.98
C CYS A 91 5.34 1.58 3.42
N ASN A 92 4.50 2.43 4.03
CA ASN A 92 4.27 3.79 3.57
C ASN A 92 5.46 4.72 3.90
N MET A 93 5.77 4.89 5.19
CA MET A 93 6.70 5.92 5.64
C MET A 93 8.17 5.48 5.60
N LYS A 94 8.47 4.21 5.92
CA LYS A 94 9.86 3.73 5.97
C LYS A 94 10.38 3.30 4.60
N ILE A 95 9.58 2.58 3.82
CA ILE A 95 10.04 1.95 2.57
C ILE A 95 9.68 2.79 1.35
N LYS A 96 8.38 2.95 1.06
CA LYS A 96 7.95 3.62 -0.17
C LYS A 96 8.24 5.11 -0.17
N LYS A 97 7.87 5.83 0.89
CA LYS A 97 8.05 7.29 0.98
C LYS A 97 7.49 8.00 -0.26
N ALA A 98 8.24 8.94 -0.83
CA ALA A 98 7.93 9.61 -2.09
C ALA A 98 8.59 8.94 -3.32
N SER A 99 9.03 7.69 -3.20
CA SER A 99 9.67 6.97 -4.31
C SER A 99 8.71 6.79 -5.49
N VAL A 100 9.25 6.87 -6.70
CA VAL A 100 8.59 6.57 -7.98
C VAL A 100 9.36 5.50 -8.79
N LYS A 101 10.37 4.86 -8.21
CA LYS A 101 11.19 3.81 -8.86
C LYS A 101 10.39 2.61 -9.38
N PHE A 102 9.18 2.46 -8.86
CA PHE A 102 8.24 1.42 -9.27
C PHE A 102 7.45 1.75 -10.55
N ILE A 103 7.59 2.93 -11.10
CA ILE A 103 7.00 3.31 -12.38
C ILE A 103 7.92 2.82 -13.50
N VAL A 104 7.32 2.27 -14.55
CA VAL A 104 8.05 1.85 -15.75
C VAL A 104 8.53 3.09 -16.50
N ASP A 105 9.79 3.06 -16.95
CA ASP A 105 10.36 4.15 -17.72
C ASP A 105 9.64 4.32 -19.05
N GLY A 106 9.53 5.55 -19.55
CA GLY A 106 8.85 5.86 -20.79
C GLY A 106 7.32 5.70 -20.80
N TYR A 107 6.69 5.54 -19.62
CA TYR A 107 5.24 5.42 -19.55
C TYR A 107 4.52 6.67 -20.09
N HIS A 108 3.39 6.47 -20.72
CA HIS A 108 2.58 7.58 -21.24
C HIS A 108 1.73 8.21 -20.12
N LYS A 109 1.94 9.52 -19.83
CA LYS A 109 1.28 10.25 -18.73
C LYS A 109 -0.26 10.11 -18.71
N LYS A 110 -0.91 10.08 -19.87
CA LYS A 110 -2.37 9.88 -19.98
C LYS A 110 -2.82 8.48 -19.50
N ARG A 111 -1.91 7.51 -19.41
CA ARG A 111 -2.18 6.13 -19.00
C ARG A 111 -1.64 5.82 -17.60
N ILE A 112 -1.48 6.84 -16.76
CA ILE A 112 -0.90 6.67 -15.42
C ILE A 112 -1.62 5.61 -14.56
N PHE A 113 -2.92 5.42 -14.74
CA PHE A 113 -3.68 4.37 -14.07
C PHE A 113 -3.88 3.10 -14.93
N ASN A 114 -2.90 2.76 -15.74
CA ASN A 114 -2.82 1.45 -16.37
C ASN A 114 -1.90 0.54 -15.53
N LYS A 115 -2.33 -0.72 -15.33
CA LYS A 115 -1.54 -1.70 -14.56
C LYS A 115 -0.13 -1.93 -15.12
N SER A 116 0.06 -1.81 -16.43
CA SER A 116 1.39 -1.95 -17.07
C SER A 116 2.37 -0.81 -16.73
N THR A 117 1.87 0.31 -16.20
CA THR A 117 2.71 1.44 -15.77
C THR A 117 3.51 1.14 -14.50
N TYR A 118 3.14 0.10 -13.76
CA TYR A 118 3.71 -0.20 -12.44
C TYR A 118 4.51 -1.50 -12.45
N LYS A 119 5.75 -1.44 -11.96
CA LYS A 119 6.61 -2.61 -11.74
C LYS A 119 6.12 -3.47 -10.58
N PHE A 120 5.49 -2.86 -9.55
CA PHE A 120 4.90 -3.57 -8.42
C PHE A 120 3.41 -3.92 -8.65
N ILE A 121 2.86 -4.73 -7.76
CA ILE A 121 1.42 -5.03 -7.70
C ILE A 121 0.68 -3.77 -7.25
N HIS A 122 -0.07 -3.16 -8.17
CA HIS A 122 -0.81 -1.93 -7.86
C HIS A 122 -2.08 -2.26 -7.05
N PRO A 123 -2.25 -1.68 -5.85
CA PRO A 123 -3.33 -2.06 -4.91
C PRO A 123 -4.75 -2.02 -5.46
N ASN A 124 -5.01 -1.15 -6.44
CA ASN A 124 -6.37 -0.96 -6.99
C ASN A 124 -6.53 -1.45 -8.44
N LEU A 125 -5.45 -1.83 -9.12
CA LEU A 125 -5.49 -2.25 -10.52
C LEU A 125 -5.17 -3.74 -10.70
N ASP A 126 -4.39 -4.31 -9.80
CA ASP A 126 -4.00 -5.72 -9.84
C ASP A 126 -4.75 -6.51 -8.75
N ALA A 127 -4.89 -7.81 -8.96
CA ALA A 127 -5.36 -8.74 -7.94
C ALA A 127 -4.14 -9.32 -7.21
N TYR A 128 -3.87 -8.83 -6.00
CA TYR A 128 -2.68 -9.17 -5.22
C TYR A 128 -2.43 -10.68 -5.13
N ASN A 129 -3.47 -11.46 -4.84
CA ASN A 129 -3.41 -12.91 -4.66
C ASN A 129 -3.09 -13.70 -5.95
N LYS A 130 -3.13 -13.06 -7.12
CA LYS A 130 -2.64 -13.66 -8.37
C LYS A 130 -1.11 -13.60 -8.48
N HIS A 131 -0.46 -12.76 -7.70
CA HIS A 131 0.97 -12.48 -7.76
C HIS A 131 1.73 -13.00 -6.54
N ILE A 132 1.17 -12.78 -5.33
CA ILE A 132 1.79 -13.20 -4.06
C ILE A 132 0.71 -13.75 -3.13
N THR A 133 1.05 -14.81 -2.40
CA THR A 133 0.31 -15.26 -1.21
C THR A 133 1.15 -14.97 0.02
N ARG A 134 0.54 -14.36 1.04
CA ARG A 134 1.08 -14.28 2.38
C ARG A 134 0.49 -15.42 3.20
N ILE A 135 1.33 -16.23 3.79
CA ILE A 135 0.98 -17.25 4.78
C ILE A 135 1.42 -16.71 6.14
N ASN A 136 0.57 -16.81 7.14
CA ASN A 136 0.90 -16.43 8.51
C ASN A 136 0.27 -17.48 9.43
N ILE A 137 1.11 -18.09 10.26
CA ILE A 137 0.72 -19.08 11.25
C ILE A 137 1.20 -18.56 12.60
N GLU A 138 0.30 -18.49 13.56
CA GLU A 138 0.59 -18.07 14.93
C GLU A 138 0.22 -19.23 15.85
N LEU A 139 1.19 -19.71 16.61
CA LEU A 139 1.06 -20.80 17.59
C LEU A 139 1.77 -20.34 18.86
N GLU A 140 1.02 -20.14 19.95
CA GLU A 140 1.56 -19.72 21.23
C GLU A 140 2.72 -18.69 21.13
N ASN A 141 3.95 -19.18 21.19
CA ASN A 141 5.18 -18.35 21.12
C ASN A 141 5.83 -18.31 19.74
N LEU A 142 5.20 -18.88 18.71
CA LEU A 142 5.76 -18.98 17.36
C LEU A 142 4.90 -18.24 16.35
N SER A 143 5.50 -17.28 15.64
CA SER A 143 4.88 -16.61 14.51
C SER A 143 5.69 -16.85 13.25
N ILE A 144 5.09 -17.54 12.29
CA ILE A 144 5.70 -17.83 10.98
C ILE A 144 5.00 -17.01 9.92
N THR A 145 5.75 -16.18 9.21
CA THR A 145 5.26 -15.50 8.02
C THR A 145 6.05 -15.94 6.80
N LYS A 146 5.38 -16.30 5.72
CA LYS A 146 5.99 -16.60 4.41
C LYS A 146 5.25 -15.89 3.28
N TYR A 147 6.01 -15.50 2.25
CA TYR A 147 5.48 -14.91 1.03
C TYR A 147 5.83 -15.80 -0.17
N VAL A 148 4.82 -16.32 -0.84
CA VAL A 148 5.00 -17.18 -2.01
C VAL A 148 4.63 -16.38 -3.26
N VAL A 149 5.63 -16.10 -4.11
CA VAL A 149 5.40 -15.51 -5.42
C VAL A 149 4.84 -16.57 -6.34
N LYS A 150 3.72 -16.26 -6.99
CA LYS A 150 2.98 -17.18 -7.85
C LYS A 150 3.35 -17.00 -9.32
N ASN A 151 3.33 -18.10 -10.08
CA ASN A 151 3.41 -18.12 -11.55
C ASN A 151 4.56 -17.24 -12.09
N ASN A 152 5.71 -17.24 -11.43
CA ASN A 152 6.87 -16.41 -11.80
C ASN A 152 6.52 -14.93 -12.05
N SER A 153 5.57 -14.40 -11.29
CA SER A 153 5.08 -13.04 -11.46
C SER A 153 6.18 -12.00 -11.26
N GLN A 154 6.57 -11.30 -12.31
CA GLN A 154 7.54 -10.21 -12.24
C GLN A 154 7.10 -9.10 -11.28
N LYS A 155 5.80 -8.76 -11.29
CA LYS A 155 5.23 -7.81 -10.32
C LYS A 155 5.29 -8.35 -8.89
N GLY A 156 5.08 -9.65 -8.72
CA GLY A 156 5.22 -10.32 -7.43
C GLY A 156 6.64 -10.19 -6.90
N PHE A 157 7.63 -10.57 -7.69
CA PHE A 157 9.05 -10.44 -7.34
C PHE A 157 9.45 -9.00 -7.05
N TYR A 158 9.03 -8.05 -7.89
CA TYR A 158 9.33 -6.64 -7.66
C TYR A 158 8.71 -6.15 -6.35
N THR A 159 7.44 -6.49 -6.07
CA THR A 159 6.76 -6.12 -4.81
C THR A 159 7.47 -6.72 -3.61
N TYR A 160 7.82 -7.99 -3.68
CA TYR A 160 8.53 -8.71 -2.62
C TYR A 160 9.84 -8.02 -2.26
N ARG A 161 10.66 -7.68 -3.27
CA ARG A 161 11.94 -6.98 -3.08
C ARG A 161 11.76 -5.54 -2.64
N PHE A 162 10.93 -4.76 -3.33
CA PHE A 162 10.75 -3.32 -3.08
C PHE A 162 10.23 -3.04 -1.68
N PHE A 163 9.27 -3.84 -1.19
CA PHE A 163 8.73 -3.70 0.16
C PHE A 163 9.49 -4.52 1.21
N ARG A 164 10.58 -5.17 0.81
CA ARG A 164 11.40 -6.01 1.69
C ARG A 164 10.52 -6.98 2.48
N LEU A 165 9.70 -7.75 1.76
CA LEU A 165 8.76 -8.66 2.42
C LEU A 165 9.48 -9.81 3.14
N PHE A 166 10.70 -10.13 2.69
CA PHE A 166 11.59 -11.09 3.34
C PHE A 166 11.94 -10.73 4.79
N ASP A 167 11.91 -9.41 5.16
CA ASP A 167 12.15 -9.01 6.55
C ASP A 167 11.07 -9.56 7.52
N PHE A 168 9.91 -9.98 7.01
CA PHE A 168 8.87 -10.62 7.82
C PHE A 168 9.02 -12.14 7.89
N GLU A 169 9.78 -12.72 6.98
CA GLU A 169 9.99 -14.17 6.91
C GLU A 169 11.14 -14.63 7.79
N CYS A 170 12.08 -13.73 8.03
CA CYS A 170 13.20 -14.01 8.89
C CYS A 170 12.72 -13.94 10.31
N GLN A 171 12.55 -15.02 11.04
CA GLN A 171 12.83 -14.75 12.31
C GLN A 171 12.85 -15.77 13.37
N ASP A 172 11.84 -16.37 13.73
CA ASP A 172 11.85 -17.12 14.96
C ASP A 172 12.15 -18.60 14.71
N PHE A 173 11.64 -19.12 13.58
CA PHE A 173 11.80 -20.53 13.26
C PHE A 173 13.19 -20.87 12.73
N ASP A 174 13.74 -20.03 11.86
CA ASP A 174 15.09 -20.25 11.29
C ASP A 174 16.17 -20.11 12.37
N LEU A 175 15.99 -19.17 13.31
CA LEU A 175 16.86 -19.01 14.47
C LEU A 175 16.75 -20.18 15.47
N ALA A 176 15.53 -20.62 15.76
CA ALA A 176 15.27 -21.75 16.65
C ALA A 176 15.80 -23.09 16.08
N GLN A 177 15.87 -23.21 14.77
CA GLN A 177 16.41 -24.38 14.06
C GLN A 177 17.93 -24.28 13.85
N GLY A 178 18.57 -23.18 14.28
CA GLY A 178 20.01 -22.96 14.04
C GLY A 178 20.35 -22.80 12.56
N LEU A 179 19.36 -22.54 11.71
CA LEU A 179 19.61 -22.31 10.29
C LEU A 179 20.21 -20.92 10.10
N PRO A 180 21.31 -20.78 9.33
CA PRO A 180 21.87 -19.49 9.04
C PRO A 180 20.84 -18.64 8.32
N ILE A 181 20.80 -17.34 8.65
CA ILE A 181 20.07 -16.37 7.86
C ILE A 181 20.68 -16.44 6.46
N ILE A 182 20.04 -17.18 5.57
CA ILE A 182 20.47 -17.20 4.19
C ILE A 182 20.24 -15.80 3.69
N GLU A 183 21.31 -15.08 3.37
CA GLU A 183 21.27 -13.86 2.58
C GLU A 183 20.61 -14.21 1.26
N ARG A 184 19.30 -14.12 1.23
CA ARG A 184 18.52 -14.47 0.04
C ARG A 184 18.62 -13.32 -0.95
N TYR A 185 19.71 -13.40 -1.73
CA TYR A 185 19.90 -12.76 -3.03
C TYR A 185 19.46 -11.30 -3.17
N ILE A 186 20.48 -10.51 -3.12
CA ILE A 186 20.51 -9.15 -3.68
C ILE A 186 20.26 -9.20 -5.19
#